data_2c71a6322b29a21f8f473476c4a68861
#
_entry.id   2c71a6322b29a21f8f473476c4a68861
#
_cell.length_a   1.000
_cell.length_b   1.000
_cell.length_c   1.000
_cell.angle_alpha   90.00
_cell.angle_beta   90.00
_cell.angle_gamma   90.00
#
_symmetry.space_group_name_H-M   'P 1'
#
loop_
_entity.id
_entity.type
_entity.pdbx_description
1 polymer ?
#
loop_
_entity_poly.entity_id
_entity_poly.type
_entity_poly.pdbx_seq_one_letter_code
_entity_poly.pdbx_strand_id
1 'polypeptide(L)'
;MRVDFPYRLAGKKFPDKAPVLIECVKSAVREFARQLQCETEQLVIGGRSMGGRMCTMAAIDEADRLKVLGIACIGYPLHPPKKPDKLRTEHFGNLHTPLLFISGTRDEFGTPEELELAWKLLPSKPTVQMIDKGRHELRGADAQVAEFVAQWLQNL
;
A
#
# COMPACT_ATOMS: atom_id res chain seq x y z
N MET A 1 -9.12 2.30 -11.82
CA MET A 1 -10.08 1.27 -11.32
C MET A 1 -10.05 1.24 -9.79
N ARG A 2 -11.18 0.96 -9.14
CA ARG A 2 -11.25 0.69 -7.69
C ARG A 2 -11.84 -0.69 -7.46
N VAL A 3 -11.27 -1.44 -6.52
CA VAL A 3 -11.63 -2.84 -6.25
C VAL A 3 -11.93 -3.01 -4.77
N ASP A 4 -13.03 -3.67 -4.45
CA ASP A 4 -13.36 -4.13 -3.10
C ASP A 4 -12.90 -5.58 -2.94
N PHE A 5 -12.35 -5.89 -1.76
CA PHE A 5 -11.95 -7.26 -1.43
C PHE A 5 -13.14 -8.22 -1.29
N PRO A 6 -12.97 -9.53 -1.58
CA PRO A 6 -14.05 -10.50 -1.57
C PRO A 6 -14.88 -10.52 -0.28
N TYR A 7 -14.24 -10.39 0.89
CA TYR A 7 -14.96 -10.34 2.16
C TYR A 7 -15.94 -9.16 2.25
N ARG A 8 -15.60 -8.00 1.63
CA ARG A 8 -16.48 -6.82 1.61
C ARG A 8 -17.69 -7.07 0.72
N LEU A 9 -17.47 -7.64 -0.46
CA LEU A 9 -18.55 -8.00 -1.39
C LEU A 9 -19.49 -9.05 -0.79
N ALA A 10 -18.93 -9.97 0.02
CA ALA A 10 -19.71 -10.98 0.74
C ALA A 10 -20.36 -10.47 2.05
N GLY A 11 -20.24 -9.17 2.36
CA GLY A 11 -20.78 -8.58 3.60
C GLY A 11 -20.13 -9.09 4.90
N LYS A 12 -18.96 -9.72 4.82
CA LYS A 12 -18.26 -10.22 6.02
C LYS A 12 -17.66 -9.08 6.82
N LYS A 13 -17.72 -9.20 8.15
CA LYS A 13 -17.14 -8.22 9.09
C LYS A 13 -15.61 -8.26 9.12
N PHE A 14 -15.03 -9.45 9.02
CA PHE A 14 -13.58 -9.68 9.13
C PHE A 14 -12.95 -9.95 7.76
N PRO A 15 -11.72 -9.46 7.53
CA PRO A 15 -11.00 -9.73 6.30
C PRO A 15 -10.72 -11.22 6.08
N ASP A 16 -10.66 -11.62 4.83
CA ASP A 16 -10.10 -12.92 4.44
C ASP A 16 -8.59 -12.97 4.78
N LYS A 17 -8.00 -14.17 4.74
CA LYS A 17 -6.57 -14.35 4.96
C LYS A 17 -5.73 -13.68 3.86
N ALA A 18 -4.50 -13.27 4.17
CA ALA A 18 -3.64 -12.54 3.25
C ALA A 18 -3.49 -13.18 1.85
N PRO A 19 -3.33 -14.51 1.68
CA PRO A 19 -3.25 -15.09 0.34
C PRO A 19 -4.46 -14.79 -0.56
N VAL A 20 -5.68 -14.81 -0.01
CA VAL A 20 -6.90 -14.49 -0.75
C VAL A 20 -6.93 -13.02 -1.18
N LEU A 21 -6.47 -12.13 -0.30
CA LEU A 21 -6.44 -10.69 -0.57
C LEU A 21 -5.35 -10.34 -1.59
N ILE A 22 -4.20 -10.98 -1.52
CA ILE A 22 -3.09 -10.83 -2.46
C ILE A 22 -3.53 -11.28 -3.87
N GLU A 23 -4.17 -12.44 -3.96
CA GLU A 23 -4.68 -12.95 -5.24
C GLU A 23 -5.75 -12.03 -5.83
N CYS A 24 -6.62 -11.46 -4.99
CA CYS A 24 -7.59 -10.46 -5.43
C CYS A 24 -6.90 -9.23 -6.05
N VAL A 25 -5.82 -8.72 -5.44
CA VAL A 25 -5.03 -7.61 -6.00
C VAL A 25 -4.44 -8.00 -7.36
N LYS A 26 -3.77 -9.15 -7.45
CA LYS A 26 -3.13 -9.62 -8.68
C LYS A 26 -4.14 -9.79 -9.82
N SER A 27 -5.23 -10.49 -9.56
CA SER A 27 -6.29 -10.73 -10.56
C SER A 27 -6.89 -9.41 -11.06
N ALA A 28 -7.16 -8.48 -10.14
CA ALA A 28 -7.72 -7.17 -10.51
C ALA A 28 -6.76 -6.33 -11.35
N VAL A 29 -5.46 -6.32 -11.02
CA VAL A 29 -4.45 -5.55 -11.77
C VAL A 29 -4.26 -6.15 -13.17
N ARG A 30 -4.17 -7.47 -13.29
CA ARG A 30 -4.05 -8.15 -14.59
C ARG A 30 -5.28 -7.93 -15.48
N GLU A 31 -6.47 -8.02 -14.90
CA GLU A 31 -7.71 -7.74 -15.63
C GLU A 31 -7.75 -6.28 -16.11
N PHE A 32 -7.30 -5.33 -15.27
CA PHE A 32 -7.24 -3.93 -15.65
C PHE A 32 -6.21 -3.66 -16.75
N ALA A 33 -5.02 -4.27 -16.67
CA ALA A 33 -4.02 -4.22 -17.73
C ALA A 33 -4.57 -4.77 -19.06
N ARG A 34 -5.28 -5.91 -19.01
CA ARG A 34 -5.95 -6.50 -20.18
C ARG A 34 -6.99 -5.55 -20.79
N GLN A 35 -7.79 -4.88 -19.99
CA GLN A 35 -8.79 -3.90 -20.48
C GLN A 35 -8.15 -2.68 -21.13
N LEU A 36 -7.00 -2.24 -20.62
CA LEU A 36 -6.24 -1.11 -21.16
C LEU A 36 -5.29 -1.52 -22.31
N GLN A 37 -5.17 -2.80 -22.60
CA GLN A 37 -4.23 -3.34 -23.58
C GLN A 37 -2.77 -2.92 -23.29
N CYS A 38 -2.37 -2.96 -21.99
CA CYS A 38 -1.04 -2.61 -21.53
C CYS A 38 -0.46 -3.70 -20.61
N GLU A 39 0.84 -3.62 -20.33
CA GLU A 39 1.50 -4.48 -19.36
C GLU A 39 1.28 -3.98 -17.92
N THR A 40 1.33 -4.88 -16.93
CA THR A 40 1.17 -4.50 -15.52
C THR A 40 2.27 -3.55 -15.05
N GLU A 41 3.47 -3.65 -15.62
CA GLU A 41 4.63 -2.78 -15.39
C GLU A 41 4.37 -1.30 -15.78
N GLN A 42 3.33 -1.01 -16.52
CA GLN A 42 2.91 0.35 -16.88
C GLN A 42 1.86 0.91 -15.90
N LEU A 43 1.45 0.13 -14.92
CA LEU A 43 0.42 0.50 -13.97
C LEU A 43 1.00 0.87 -12.60
N VAL A 44 0.43 1.89 -12.00
CA VAL A 44 0.60 2.18 -10.58
C VAL A 44 -0.60 1.65 -9.82
N ILE A 45 -0.32 0.96 -8.72
CA ILE A 45 -1.34 0.43 -7.83
C ILE A 45 -1.24 1.09 -6.46
N GLY A 46 -2.26 0.95 -5.65
CA GLY A 46 -2.19 1.48 -4.29
C GLY A 46 -3.41 1.15 -3.47
N GLY A 47 -3.36 1.53 -2.22
CA GLY A 47 -4.49 1.33 -1.32
C GLY A 47 -4.32 1.96 0.05
N ARG A 48 -5.44 2.11 0.73
CA ARG A 48 -5.47 2.54 2.13
C ARG A 48 -5.25 1.36 3.06
N SER A 49 -4.47 1.56 4.11
CA SER A 49 -4.27 0.60 5.20
C SER A 49 -3.92 -0.80 4.67
N MET A 50 -4.73 -1.79 4.97
CA MET A 50 -4.57 -3.16 4.50
C MET A 50 -4.44 -3.26 2.97
N GLY A 51 -5.14 -2.40 2.21
CA GLY A 51 -5.06 -2.39 0.75
C GLY A 51 -3.64 -2.10 0.25
N GLY A 52 -2.99 -1.05 0.78
CA GLY A 52 -1.60 -0.73 0.46
C GLY A 52 -0.65 -1.87 0.83
N ARG A 53 -0.82 -2.45 2.03
CA ARG A 53 -0.03 -3.61 2.45
C ARG A 53 -0.21 -4.81 1.52
N MET A 54 -1.42 -5.12 1.06
CA MET A 54 -1.64 -6.22 0.12
C MET A 54 -0.98 -5.95 -1.24
N CYS A 55 -0.97 -4.69 -1.70
CA CYS A 55 -0.24 -4.31 -2.91
C CYS A 55 1.27 -4.57 -2.77
N THR A 56 1.89 -4.18 -1.64
CA THR A 56 3.32 -4.46 -1.41
C THR A 56 3.62 -5.95 -1.32
N MET A 57 2.76 -6.74 -0.71
CA MET A 57 2.92 -8.19 -0.62
C MET A 57 2.74 -8.88 -1.99
N ALA A 58 1.83 -8.41 -2.85
CA ALA A 58 1.67 -8.93 -4.21
C ALA A 58 2.92 -8.70 -5.07
N ALA A 59 3.63 -7.59 -4.85
CA ALA A 59 4.84 -7.23 -5.59
C ALA A 59 6.07 -8.06 -5.20
N ILE A 60 6.03 -8.81 -4.08
CA ILE A 60 7.16 -9.65 -3.62
C ILE A 60 6.83 -11.14 -3.60
N ASP A 61 5.63 -11.54 -3.95
CA ASP A 61 5.21 -12.94 -3.94
C ASP A 61 6.10 -13.78 -4.86
N GLU A 62 6.91 -14.65 -4.28
CA GLU A 62 7.90 -15.45 -5.01
C GLU A 62 7.27 -16.40 -6.04
N ALA A 63 6.09 -16.93 -5.73
CA ALA A 63 5.39 -17.88 -6.59
C ALA A 63 4.84 -17.21 -7.87
N ASP A 64 4.42 -15.94 -7.74
CA ASP A 64 3.74 -15.22 -8.81
C ASP A 64 3.82 -13.71 -8.57
N ARG A 65 5.01 -13.15 -8.71
CA ARG A 65 5.30 -11.73 -8.46
C ARG A 65 4.53 -10.81 -9.40
N LEU A 66 3.76 -9.89 -8.83
CA LEU A 66 3.11 -8.82 -9.59
C LEU A 66 4.12 -7.68 -9.83
N LYS A 67 4.57 -7.51 -11.06
CA LYS A 67 5.41 -6.37 -11.43
C LYS A 67 4.52 -5.18 -11.78
N VAL A 68 4.81 -4.03 -11.20
CA VAL A 68 4.09 -2.76 -11.43
C VAL A 68 5.07 -1.58 -11.44
N LEU A 69 4.67 -0.47 -12.04
CA LEU A 69 5.47 0.75 -12.13
C LEU A 69 5.74 1.37 -10.76
N GLY A 70 4.75 1.35 -9.87
CA GLY A 70 4.89 1.89 -8.52
C GLY A 70 3.72 1.51 -7.60
N ILE A 71 3.90 1.70 -6.29
CA ILE A 71 2.89 1.38 -5.28
C ILE A 71 2.69 2.56 -4.33
N ALA A 72 1.44 3.06 -4.22
CA ALA A 72 1.06 4.10 -3.27
C ALA A 72 0.40 3.48 -2.03
N CYS A 73 1.03 3.65 -0.87
CA CYS A 73 0.56 3.19 0.43
C CYS A 73 0.00 4.36 1.24
N ILE A 74 -1.31 4.41 1.44
CA ILE A 74 -2.00 5.48 2.17
C ILE A 74 -2.35 4.95 3.56
N GLY A 75 -1.73 5.49 4.62
CA GLY A 75 -1.87 4.98 5.98
C GLY A 75 -1.39 3.54 6.09
N TYR A 76 -0.10 3.28 5.82
CA TYR A 76 0.43 1.91 5.93
C TYR A 76 0.34 1.42 7.38
N PRO A 77 -0.32 0.27 7.65
CA PRO A 77 -0.52 -0.22 9.01
C PRO A 77 0.73 -0.99 9.47
N LEU A 78 1.76 -0.27 9.93
CA LEU A 78 3.05 -0.84 10.31
C LEU A 78 2.93 -1.95 11.35
N HIS A 79 2.07 -1.76 12.33
CA HIS A 79 1.74 -2.74 13.37
C HIS A 79 0.26 -2.61 13.78
N PRO A 80 -0.33 -3.60 14.48
CA PRO A 80 -1.64 -3.42 15.10
C PRO A 80 -1.56 -2.35 16.20
N PRO A 81 -2.62 -1.56 16.45
CA PRO A 81 -2.65 -0.59 17.53
C PRO A 81 -2.24 -1.22 18.88
N LYS A 82 -1.42 -0.52 19.64
CA LYS A 82 -0.88 -0.97 20.95
C LYS A 82 -0.03 -2.27 20.90
N LYS A 83 0.51 -2.62 19.73
CA LYS A 83 1.40 -3.77 19.55
C LYS A 83 2.59 -3.40 18.66
N PRO A 84 3.44 -2.45 19.05
CA PRO A 84 4.55 -1.96 18.23
C PRO A 84 5.62 -3.02 17.94
N ASP A 85 5.67 -4.06 18.76
CA ASP A 85 6.53 -5.25 18.58
C ASP A 85 6.10 -6.16 17.41
N LYS A 86 4.85 -6.00 16.91
CA LYS A 86 4.30 -6.81 15.81
C LYS A 86 4.40 -6.09 14.48
N LEU A 87 5.61 -5.81 14.05
CA LEU A 87 5.87 -5.13 12.78
C LEU A 87 5.40 -5.98 11.58
N ARG A 88 5.01 -5.30 10.53
CA ARG A 88 4.54 -5.88 9.25
C ARG A 88 5.49 -5.49 8.12
N THR A 89 6.78 -5.74 8.34
CA THR A 89 7.90 -5.32 7.49
C THR A 89 8.71 -6.49 6.95
N GLU A 90 8.31 -7.73 7.22
CA GLU A 90 9.06 -8.94 6.88
C GLU A 90 9.41 -9.03 5.40
N HIS A 91 8.60 -8.41 4.55
CA HIS A 91 8.75 -8.41 3.10
C HIS A 91 9.48 -7.17 2.55
N PHE A 92 9.81 -6.18 3.37
CA PHE A 92 10.38 -4.91 2.90
C PHE A 92 11.73 -5.08 2.21
N GLY A 93 12.58 -5.98 2.70
CA GLY A 93 13.90 -6.24 2.10
C GLY A 93 13.87 -6.71 0.64
N ASN A 94 12.75 -7.26 0.19
CA ASN A 94 12.55 -7.76 -1.18
C ASN A 94 11.70 -6.81 -2.06
N LEU A 95 11.32 -5.64 -1.54
CA LEU A 95 10.41 -4.72 -2.21
C LEU A 95 11.16 -3.67 -3.01
N HIS A 96 11.50 -3.99 -4.26
CA HIS A 96 12.28 -3.13 -5.17
C HIS A 96 11.43 -2.13 -5.97
N THR A 97 10.11 -2.28 -5.96
CA THR A 97 9.19 -1.39 -6.67
C THR A 97 9.21 0.02 -6.06
N PRO A 98 9.18 1.10 -6.86
CA PRO A 98 9.04 2.46 -6.37
C PRO A 98 7.83 2.62 -5.44
N LEU A 99 8.03 3.29 -4.29
CA LEU A 99 7.01 3.40 -3.25
C LEU A 99 6.71 4.86 -2.90
N LEU A 100 5.42 5.15 -2.75
CA LEU A 100 4.94 6.35 -2.08
C LEU A 100 4.26 5.92 -0.76
N PHE A 101 4.69 6.51 0.36
CA PHE A 101 3.98 6.43 1.64
C PHE A 101 3.35 7.78 1.96
N ILE A 102 2.05 7.77 2.25
CA ILE A 102 1.32 8.92 2.79
C ILE A 102 0.78 8.51 4.14
N SER A 103 1.24 9.16 5.22
CA SER A 103 0.89 8.80 6.59
C SER A 103 0.54 10.02 7.42
N GLY A 104 -0.26 9.83 8.46
CA GLY A 104 -0.57 10.88 9.41
C GLY A 104 0.47 10.97 10.54
N THR A 105 0.78 12.18 11.04
CA THR A 105 1.71 12.35 12.16
C THR A 105 1.16 11.82 13.48
N ARG A 106 -0.13 11.44 13.55
CA ARG A 106 -0.80 10.85 14.72
C ARG A 106 -1.42 9.50 14.42
N ASP A 107 -0.81 8.74 13.50
CA ASP A 107 -1.29 7.41 13.14
C ASP A 107 -0.94 6.40 14.24
N GLU A 108 -1.94 5.75 14.81
CA GLU A 108 -1.80 4.74 15.85
C GLU A 108 -1.31 3.36 15.35
N PHE A 109 -1.17 3.20 14.05
CA PHE A 109 -0.63 1.99 13.41
C PHE A 109 0.85 2.13 13.04
N GLY A 110 1.47 3.26 13.35
CA GLY A 110 2.89 3.54 13.13
C GLY A 110 3.16 5.03 13.26
N THR A 111 3.96 5.41 14.27
CA THR A 111 4.42 6.80 14.44
C THR A 111 5.40 7.20 13.35
N PRO A 112 5.64 8.49 13.12
CA PRO A 112 6.65 8.93 12.14
C PRO A 112 8.01 8.29 12.37
N GLU A 113 8.46 8.17 13.62
CA GLU A 113 9.76 7.60 14.01
C GLU A 113 9.81 6.10 13.72
N GLU A 114 8.75 5.36 14.03
CA GLU A 114 8.64 3.92 13.74
C GLU A 114 8.62 3.66 12.24
N LEU A 115 7.89 4.47 11.48
CA LEU A 115 7.85 4.39 10.02
C LEU A 115 9.22 4.70 9.41
N GLU A 116 9.92 5.73 9.89
CA GLU A 116 11.26 6.08 9.41
C GLU A 116 12.27 4.92 9.62
N LEU A 117 12.19 4.25 10.75
CA LEU A 117 13.00 3.06 11.01
C LEU A 117 12.64 1.90 10.08
N ALA A 118 11.34 1.69 9.85
CA ALA A 118 10.87 0.63 8.96
C ALA A 118 11.29 0.85 7.50
N TRP A 119 11.26 2.09 7.01
CA TRP A 119 11.68 2.41 5.64
C TRP A 119 13.18 2.17 5.38
N LYS A 120 14.03 2.14 6.41
CA LYS A 120 15.45 1.74 6.28
C LYS A 120 15.65 0.28 5.88
N LEU A 121 14.61 -0.55 6.02
CA LEU A 121 14.62 -1.95 5.58
C LEU A 121 14.36 -2.10 4.08
N LEU A 122 13.90 -1.05 3.40
CA LEU A 122 13.63 -1.06 1.97
C LEU A 122 14.94 -0.99 1.17
N PRO A 123 15.04 -1.69 0.02
CA PRO A 123 16.22 -1.62 -0.85
C PRO A 123 16.47 -0.22 -1.42
N SER A 124 15.42 0.57 -1.58
CA SER A 124 15.48 1.94 -2.10
C SER A 124 14.68 2.88 -1.21
N LYS A 125 15.13 4.14 -1.12
CA LYS A 125 14.42 5.16 -0.35
C LYS A 125 13.06 5.45 -0.96
N PRO A 126 11.95 5.32 -0.19
CA PRO A 126 10.62 5.65 -0.68
C PRO A 126 10.41 7.16 -0.76
N THR A 127 9.43 7.59 -1.56
CA THR A 127 8.83 8.92 -1.43
C THR A 127 7.90 8.92 -0.22
N VAL A 128 8.00 9.94 0.62
CA VAL A 128 7.22 10.03 1.86
C VAL A 128 6.52 11.37 1.96
N GLN A 129 5.24 11.35 2.29
CA GLN A 129 4.43 12.54 2.57
C GLN A 129 3.72 12.37 3.93
N MET A 130 3.93 13.34 4.81
CA MET A 130 3.33 13.32 6.14
C MET A 130 2.21 14.36 6.24
N ILE A 131 1.05 13.95 6.71
CA ILE A 131 -0.11 14.82 6.94
C ILE A 131 -0.14 15.20 8.42
N ASP A 132 0.08 16.50 8.69
CA ASP A 132 0.10 17.01 10.08
C ASP A 132 -1.22 16.73 10.80
N LYS A 133 -1.12 16.25 12.05
CA LYS A 133 -2.24 15.83 12.90
C LYS A 133 -3.14 14.75 12.29
N GLY A 134 -2.80 14.21 11.11
CA GLY A 134 -3.51 13.10 10.50
C GLY A 134 -3.46 11.85 11.36
N ARG A 135 -4.61 11.17 11.49
CA ARG A 135 -4.71 9.81 12.04
C ARG A 135 -4.69 8.79 10.92
N HIS A 136 -4.78 7.51 11.26
CA HIS A 136 -4.74 6.39 10.29
C HIS A 136 -5.65 6.56 9.08
N GLU A 137 -6.86 7.01 9.29
CA GLU A 137 -7.86 7.14 8.21
C GLU A 137 -7.67 8.41 7.35
N LEU A 138 -6.81 9.36 7.74
CA LEU A 138 -6.56 10.63 7.05
C LEU A 138 -7.85 11.36 6.66
N ARG A 139 -8.85 11.38 7.54
CA ARG A 139 -10.16 12.01 7.28
C ARG A 139 -9.98 13.49 6.96
N GLY A 140 -10.65 13.93 5.90
CA GLY A 140 -10.62 15.32 5.45
C GLY A 140 -9.35 15.72 4.68
N ALA A 141 -8.40 14.81 4.48
CA ALA A 141 -7.18 15.05 3.73
C ALA A 141 -7.22 14.49 2.29
N ASP A 142 -8.39 14.11 1.78
CA ASP A 142 -8.48 13.44 0.49
C ASP A 142 -7.92 14.26 -0.66
N ALA A 143 -8.12 15.58 -0.67
CA ALA A 143 -7.55 16.47 -1.68
C ALA A 143 -6.01 16.50 -1.61
N GLN A 144 -5.45 16.60 -0.40
CA GLN A 144 -4.01 16.58 -0.18
C GLN A 144 -3.38 15.23 -0.56
N VAL A 145 -4.06 14.13 -0.23
CA VAL A 145 -3.64 12.78 -0.65
C VAL A 145 -3.63 12.67 -2.17
N ALA A 146 -4.67 13.16 -2.84
CA ALA A 146 -4.75 13.13 -4.30
C ALA A 146 -3.63 13.96 -4.95
N GLU A 147 -3.33 15.14 -4.39
CA GLU A 147 -2.22 15.99 -4.85
C GLU A 147 -0.86 15.29 -4.72
N PHE A 148 -0.58 14.69 -3.56
CA PHE A 148 0.67 13.95 -3.34
C PHE A 148 0.83 12.77 -4.31
N VAL A 149 -0.25 12.04 -4.55
CA VAL A 149 -0.23 10.94 -5.54
C VAL A 149 0.03 11.50 -6.94
N ALA A 150 -0.66 12.58 -7.34
CA ALA A 150 -0.48 13.19 -8.66
C ALA A 150 0.95 13.69 -8.88
N GLN A 151 1.54 14.39 -7.89
CA GLN A 151 2.93 14.86 -7.94
C GLN A 151 3.92 13.69 -8.03
N TRP A 152 3.69 12.62 -7.29
CA TRP A 152 4.56 11.45 -7.34
C TRP A 152 4.50 10.75 -8.69
N LEU A 153 3.31 10.59 -9.28
CA LEU A 153 3.13 9.98 -10.60
C LEU A 153 3.89 10.73 -11.72
N GLN A 154 4.07 12.03 -11.59
CA GLN A 154 4.83 12.85 -12.56
C GLN A 154 6.34 12.59 -12.49
N ASN A 155 6.83 11.94 -11.43
CA ASN A 155 8.25 11.69 -11.16
C ASN A 155 8.62 10.20 -11.22
N LEU A 156 7.71 9.34 -11.65
CA LEU A 156 7.96 7.94 -11.96
C LEU A 156 8.42 7.78 -13.41
#